data_262bcd1f1c0df26b1967069b16710249
#
_entry.id   262bcd1f1c0df26b1967069b16710249
#
_cell.length_a   1.000
_cell.length_b   1.000
_cell.length_c   1.000
_cell.angle_alpha   90.00
_cell.angle_beta   90.00
_cell.angle_gamma   90.00
#
_symmetry.space_group_name_H-M   'P 1'
#
loop_
_entity.id
_entity.type
_entity.pdbx_description
1 polymer ?
#
loop_
_entity_poly.entity_id
_entity_poly.type
_entity_poly.pdbx_seq_one_letter_code
_entity_poly.pdbx_strand_id
1 'polypeptide(L)'
;MLYDQYLAIDYGSRYIKGVLFKNVLGTITPIRFETLPKIHLKDEEGDEYEYNIIRFIQSFFPEESKFLVNISVDRLFIRDLMIPLTSEKAVREIIPFEVENKLPFPTESMEVLGILSKIDIENSYVVTFNVQHKEIERVMSPFSRGDARIDCLSVDAVVLASLFPRSHDKNISYLGQIHIGYQICIFNAVYNNKLYHTRSFHYGTKHLIEILSDELNLEEEDAEEFLTLLSNYVFDLEEYPEPLDFYRKKYKISNSNWKSIQSKASDYLQYLAQEIEKSIFALLDTERPSEIYISGGGSKFKGIEEKLTIALDIPVKNYDFIEVTDGSYTLALATGYHYRLKSSDKIDFLDTAFAKRLNKNSFKLSNFLPHLIISGISLFILLTVFIFGIIIDKRKISQNQAILAEKYKKGFGEEAPDPENVLPSAISKLKAEQKKTEIFRLFLNKESVLDTLVEITEIYPDKETFPFILDQFTFDGNEVQIFGRVNEFSEIGTVEQAFEKSSKFKNIKILNKRLLTGVAKYKIAFKIRLEVASPDSE
;
A
#
# COMPACT_ATOMS: atom_id res chain seq x y z
N MET A 1 -24.37 -2.95 -0.66
CA MET A 1 -24.45 -1.81 0.27
C MET A 1 -23.23 -0.92 0.07
N LEU A 2 -23.37 0.39 0.17
CA LEU A 2 -22.25 1.34 -0.01
C LEU A 2 -21.37 1.51 1.24
N TYR A 3 -21.57 0.68 2.27
CA TYR A 3 -20.81 0.73 3.50
C TYR A 3 -20.59 -0.66 4.08
N ASP A 4 -19.44 -0.85 4.73
CA ASP A 4 -19.11 -2.02 5.54
C ASP A 4 -19.37 -1.73 7.02
N GLN A 5 -19.71 -2.78 7.79
CA GLN A 5 -19.83 -2.71 9.24
C GLN A 5 -18.84 -3.65 9.90
N TYR A 6 -18.24 -3.16 10.98
CA TYR A 6 -17.27 -3.90 11.78
C TYR A 6 -17.71 -3.87 13.24
N LEU A 7 -17.63 -5.01 13.89
CA LEU A 7 -17.78 -5.10 15.33
C LEU A 7 -16.44 -5.33 15.99
N ALA A 8 -16.00 -4.36 16.76
CA ALA A 8 -14.86 -4.51 17.64
C ALA A 8 -15.32 -5.06 19.00
N ILE A 9 -14.69 -6.14 19.44
CA ILE A 9 -15.06 -6.86 20.68
C ILE A 9 -13.92 -6.77 21.68
N ASP A 10 -14.21 -6.25 22.85
CA ASP A 10 -13.43 -6.43 24.07
C ASP A 10 -13.94 -7.65 24.83
N TYR A 11 -13.10 -8.67 24.89
CA TYR A 11 -13.35 -9.92 25.60
C TYR A 11 -12.89 -9.83 27.08
N GLY A 12 -13.40 -8.85 27.80
CA GLY A 12 -13.06 -8.68 29.21
C GLY A 12 -13.36 -9.91 30.08
N SER A 13 -12.72 -10.01 31.24
CA SER A 13 -12.92 -11.16 32.16
C SER A 13 -14.30 -11.18 32.83
N ARG A 14 -14.95 -10.02 32.98
CA ARG A 14 -16.28 -9.90 33.61
C ARG A 14 -17.37 -9.52 32.62
N TYR A 15 -17.05 -8.66 31.64
CA TYR A 15 -17.96 -8.14 30.63
C TYR A 15 -17.40 -8.35 29.24
N ILE A 16 -18.28 -8.65 28.30
CA ILE A 16 -17.99 -8.53 26.87
C ILE A 16 -18.53 -7.19 26.42
N LYS A 17 -17.71 -6.37 25.79
CA LYS A 17 -18.11 -5.07 25.25
C LYS A 17 -17.92 -5.05 23.74
N GLY A 18 -18.93 -4.55 23.06
CA GLY A 18 -18.91 -4.41 21.62
C GLY A 18 -19.09 -2.97 21.19
N VAL A 19 -18.31 -2.54 20.19
CA VAL A 19 -18.49 -1.27 19.50
C VAL A 19 -18.71 -1.55 18.02
N LEU A 20 -19.89 -1.17 17.53
CA LEU A 20 -20.21 -1.25 16.11
C LEU A 20 -19.67 -0.04 15.39
N PHE A 21 -18.87 -0.29 14.36
CA PHE A 21 -18.36 0.73 13.47
C PHE A 21 -19.04 0.68 12.10
N LYS A 22 -19.31 1.85 11.54
CA LYS A 22 -19.68 2.03 10.15
C LYS A 22 -18.49 2.56 9.38
N ASN A 23 -18.16 1.91 8.27
CA ASN A 23 -17.12 2.36 7.35
C ASN A 23 -17.76 2.91 6.09
N VAL A 24 -17.59 4.20 5.82
CA VAL A 24 -18.06 4.88 4.61
C VAL A 24 -16.86 5.45 3.89
N LEU A 25 -16.55 4.95 2.72
CA LEU A 25 -15.42 5.42 1.89
C LEU A 25 -14.07 5.51 2.63
N GLY A 26 -13.85 4.59 3.57
CA GLY A 26 -12.60 4.56 4.33
C GLY A 26 -12.64 5.31 5.67
N THR A 27 -13.70 6.05 5.97
CA THR A 27 -13.91 6.67 7.28
C THR A 27 -14.68 5.74 8.19
N ILE A 28 -14.09 5.38 9.33
CA ILE A 28 -14.71 4.54 10.37
C ILE A 28 -15.26 5.44 11.47
N THR A 29 -16.54 5.25 11.78
CA THR A 29 -17.24 5.97 12.84
C THR A 29 -17.92 4.97 13.78
N PRO A 30 -17.74 5.05 15.11
CA PRO A 30 -18.49 4.26 16.06
C PRO A 30 -19.96 4.69 16.05
N ILE A 31 -20.89 3.75 15.99
CA ILE A 31 -22.32 4.04 15.88
C ILE A 31 -23.16 3.39 17.00
N ARG A 32 -22.63 2.40 17.68
CA ARG A 32 -23.36 1.69 18.76
C ARG A 32 -22.38 1.08 19.75
N PHE A 33 -22.72 1.15 21.03
CA PHE A 33 -21.95 0.63 22.16
C PHE A 33 -22.84 -0.29 22.99
N GLU A 34 -22.35 -1.47 23.35
CA GLU A 34 -23.11 -2.44 24.13
C GLU A 34 -22.22 -3.24 25.07
N THR A 35 -22.79 -3.65 26.19
CA THR A 35 -22.12 -4.47 27.21
C THR A 35 -22.97 -5.67 27.57
N LEU A 36 -22.36 -6.85 27.61
CA LEU A 36 -22.94 -8.11 28.09
C LEU A 36 -22.18 -8.58 29.33
N PRO A 37 -22.84 -8.75 30.50
CA PRO A 37 -22.21 -9.33 31.67
C PRO A 37 -21.99 -10.84 31.48
N LYS A 38 -20.82 -11.32 31.87
CA LYS A 38 -20.48 -12.76 31.87
C LYS A 38 -20.97 -13.51 33.11
N ILE A 39 -21.69 -12.85 34.00
CA ILE A 39 -22.15 -13.45 35.25
C ILE A 39 -22.99 -14.71 35.01
N HIS A 40 -23.77 -14.72 33.94
CA HIS A 40 -24.61 -15.85 33.57
C HIS A 40 -23.85 -16.97 32.85
N LEU A 41 -22.54 -16.77 32.58
CA LEU A 41 -21.66 -17.74 31.93
C LEU A 41 -20.71 -18.44 32.92
N LYS A 42 -20.80 -18.14 34.21
CA LYS A 42 -19.86 -18.67 35.26
C LYS A 42 -19.94 -20.18 35.42
N ASP A 43 -21.11 -20.75 35.24
CA ASP A 43 -21.37 -22.17 35.46
C ASP A 43 -21.44 -22.97 34.15
N GLU A 44 -21.22 -22.30 33.02
CA GLU A 44 -21.32 -22.90 31.69
C GLU A 44 -19.93 -23.25 31.18
N GLU A 45 -19.64 -24.53 31.00
CA GLU A 45 -18.42 -25.03 30.40
C GLU A 45 -18.67 -25.41 28.93
N GLY A 46 -17.69 -25.11 28.06
CA GLY A 46 -17.65 -25.59 26.68
C GLY A 46 -18.68 -24.98 25.74
N ASP A 47 -19.61 -25.76 25.22
CA ASP A 47 -20.50 -25.37 24.11
C ASP A 47 -21.49 -24.26 24.48
N GLU A 48 -21.91 -24.16 25.75
CA GLU A 48 -22.86 -23.15 26.22
C GLU A 48 -22.22 -21.75 26.32
N TYR A 49 -20.97 -21.70 26.80
CA TYR A 49 -20.17 -20.46 26.76
C TYR A 49 -20.00 -19.93 25.35
N GLU A 50 -19.67 -20.81 24.41
CA GLU A 50 -19.55 -20.44 22.98
C GLU A 50 -20.90 -20.01 22.39
N TYR A 51 -22.00 -20.65 22.76
CA TYR A 51 -23.36 -20.30 22.34
C TYR A 51 -23.76 -18.90 22.80
N ASN A 52 -23.44 -18.51 24.03
CA ASN A 52 -23.79 -17.22 24.56
C ASN A 52 -22.98 -16.09 23.92
N ILE A 53 -21.73 -16.34 23.58
CA ILE A 53 -20.94 -15.40 22.76
C ILE A 53 -21.58 -15.21 21.38
N ILE A 54 -21.95 -16.29 20.72
CA ILE A 54 -22.62 -16.25 19.42
C ILE A 54 -23.96 -15.51 19.53
N ARG A 55 -24.73 -15.79 20.57
CA ARG A 55 -26.01 -15.15 20.85
C ARG A 55 -25.85 -13.64 21.11
N PHE A 56 -24.81 -13.23 21.83
CA PHE A 56 -24.45 -11.83 22.00
C PHE A 56 -24.19 -11.18 20.65
N ILE A 57 -23.34 -11.80 19.84
CA ILE A 57 -23.04 -11.36 18.49
C ILE A 57 -24.31 -11.23 17.65
N GLN A 58 -25.17 -12.25 17.64
CA GLN A 58 -26.42 -12.26 16.86
C GLN A 58 -27.44 -11.24 17.35
N SER A 59 -27.50 -10.93 18.64
CA SER A 59 -28.41 -9.92 19.18
C SER A 59 -28.08 -8.49 18.73
N PHE A 60 -26.83 -8.25 18.35
CA PHE A 60 -26.34 -6.92 17.96
C PHE A 60 -26.21 -6.71 16.46
N PHE A 61 -26.07 -7.80 15.68
CA PHE A 61 -25.59 -7.64 14.32
C PHE A 61 -26.52 -8.30 13.31
N PRO A 62 -26.83 -7.58 12.22
CA PRO A 62 -27.25 -8.22 10.99
C PRO A 62 -26.13 -9.18 10.53
N GLU A 63 -26.50 -10.29 9.90
CA GLU A 63 -25.69 -11.46 9.53
C GLU A 63 -24.38 -11.16 8.73
N GLU A 64 -24.12 -9.91 8.39
CA GLU A 64 -23.03 -9.48 7.50
C GLU A 64 -21.88 -8.76 8.22
N SER A 65 -21.88 -8.69 9.54
CA SER A 65 -20.84 -7.92 10.25
C SER A 65 -19.52 -8.69 10.32
N LYS A 66 -18.43 -7.95 10.17
CA LYS A 66 -17.06 -8.43 10.30
C LYS A 66 -16.59 -8.18 11.73
N PHE A 67 -15.89 -9.14 12.32
CA PHE A 67 -15.48 -9.07 13.72
C PHE A 67 -14.02 -8.72 13.86
N LEU A 68 -13.74 -7.81 14.78
CA LEU A 68 -12.39 -7.43 15.18
C LEU A 68 -12.21 -7.86 16.63
N VAL A 69 -11.24 -8.72 16.89
CA VAL A 69 -11.07 -9.42 18.18
C VAL A 69 -9.63 -9.28 18.64
N ASN A 70 -9.41 -9.35 19.94
CA ASN A 70 -8.08 -9.31 20.55
C ASN A 70 -7.81 -10.57 21.37
N ILE A 71 -6.55 -10.97 21.39
CA ILE A 71 -6.01 -11.91 22.37
C ILE A 71 -5.58 -11.06 23.57
N SER A 72 -5.96 -11.48 24.76
CA SER A 72 -5.53 -10.80 25.97
C SER A 72 -4.03 -10.97 26.22
N VAL A 73 -3.39 -9.88 26.60
CA VAL A 73 -1.93 -9.80 26.78
C VAL A 73 -1.38 -10.79 27.80
N ASP A 74 -2.19 -11.26 28.75
CA ASP A 74 -1.81 -12.29 29.73
C ASP A 74 -1.78 -13.73 29.15
N ARG A 75 -2.26 -13.91 27.91
CA ARG A 75 -2.34 -15.19 27.20
C ARG A 75 -1.20 -15.43 26.23
N LEU A 76 -0.24 -14.53 26.18
CA LEU A 76 0.88 -14.58 25.23
C LEU A 76 2.19 -14.22 25.92
N PHE A 77 3.30 -14.45 25.23
CA PHE A 77 4.63 -14.12 25.73
C PHE A 77 5.15 -12.87 25.03
N ILE A 78 5.40 -11.84 25.82
CA ILE A 78 5.97 -10.58 25.33
C ILE A 78 7.47 -10.61 25.54
N ARG A 79 8.24 -10.14 24.56
CA ARG A 79 9.69 -9.95 24.69
C ARG A 79 10.08 -8.64 24.03
N ASP A 80 10.82 -7.85 24.78
CA ASP A 80 11.50 -6.69 24.26
C ASP A 80 12.86 -7.12 23.69
N LEU A 81 13.13 -6.77 22.45
CA LEU A 81 14.36 -7.08 21.74
C LEU A 81 15.07 -5.81 21.35
N MET A 82 16.38 -5.80 21.53
CA MET A 82 17.29 -4.84 20.92
C MET A 82 18.10 -5.59 19.86
N ILE A 83 17.93 -5.22 18.61
CA ILE A 83 18.51 -5.88 17.45
C ILE A 83 19.53 -4.94 16.80
N PRO A 84 20.81 -5.33 16.63
CA PRO A 84 21.86 -4.49 16.06
C PRO A 84 21.74 -4.39 14.52
N LEU A 85 20.57 -4.02 14.04
CA LEU A 85 20.23 -3.78 12.66
C LEU A 85 19.28 -2.58 12.58
N THR A 86 19.42 -1.76 11.53
CA THR A 86 18.61 -0.56 11.31
C THR A 86 17.65 -0.68 10.11
N SER A 87 17.81 -1.72 9.30
CA SER A 87 16.90 -2.00 8.19
C SER A 87 15.63 -2.69 8.69
N GLU A 88 14.47 -2.04 8.57
CA GLU A 88 13.19 -2.59 9.01
C GLU A 88 12.92 -3.99 8.43
N LYS A 89 13.24 -4.21 7.14
CA LYS A 89 13.06 -5.50 6.49
C LYS A 89 13.93 -6.58 7.15
N ALA A 90 15.23 -6.30 7.34
CA ALA A 90 16.15 -7.24 7.96
C ALA A 90 15.77 -7.55 9.41
N VAL A 91 15.34 -6.52 10.16
CA VAL A 91 14.83 -6.67 11.54
C VAL A 91 13.64 -7.62 11.57
N ARG A 92 12.65 -7.44 10.69
CA ARG A 92 11.46 -8.31 10.65
C ARG A 92 11.78 -9.76 10.31
N GLU A 93 12.77 -9.99 9.44
CA GLU A 93 13.21 -11.35 9.05
C GLU A 93 13.92 -12.08 10.20
N ILE A 94 14.64 -11.36 11.09
CA ILE A 94 15.43 -12.00 12.16
C ILE A 94 14.64 -12.18 13.48
N ILE A 95 13.51 -11.48 13.67
CA ILE A 95 12.71 -11.55 14.91
C ILE A 95 12.44 -13.00 15.37
N PRO A 96 11.98 -13.95 14.52
CA PRO A 96 11.69 -15.30 14.98
C PRO A 96 12.91 -16.02 15.57
N PHE A 97 14.10 -15.78 15.04
CA PHE A 97 15.35 -16.36 15.50
C PHE A 97 15.84 -15.71 16.82
N GLU A 98 15.72 -14.37 16.91
CA GLU A 98 16.14 -13.64 18.10
C GLU A 98 15.28 -13.91 19.33
N VAL A 99 14.04 -14.31 19.14
CA VAL A 99 13.11 -14.61 20.23
C VAL A 99 13.12 -16.08 20.65
N GLU A 100 13.57 -17.00 19.80
CA GLU A 100 13.48 -18.45 19.98
C GLU A 100 14.02 -18.90 21.35
N ASN A 101 15.23 -18.48 21.70
CA ASN A 101 15.87 -18.83 22.98
C ASN A 101 15.28 -18.10 24.20
N LYS A 102 14.35 -17.18 23.99
CA LYS A 102 13.67 -16.41 25.05
C LYS A 102 12.25 -16.89 25.33
N LEU A 103 11.79 -17.88 24.57
CA LEU A 103 10.45 -18.44 24.70
C LEU A 103 10.46 -19.76 25.48
N PRO A 104 9.41 -20.05 26.25
CA PRO A 104 9.30 -21.30 27.01
C PRO A 104 8.83 -22.48 26.15
N PHE A 105 8.43 -22.25 24.90
CA PHE A 105 7.93 -23.25 23.97
C PHE A 105 8.62 -23.11 22.62
N PRO A 106 8.72 -24.20 21.83
CA PRO A 106 9.28 -24.15 20.48
C PRO A 106 8.49 -23.19 19.58
N THR A 107 9.22 -22.41 18.77
CA THR A 107 8.63 -21.43 17.84
C THR A 107 7.69 -22.06 16.80
N GLU A 108 7.89 -23.36 16.46
CA GLU A 108 7.00 -24.11 15.56
C GLU A 108 5.57 -24.26 16.09
N SER A 109 5.36 -24.15 17.41
CA SER A 109 4.05 -24.22 18.07
C SER A 109 3.44 -22.85 18.32
N MET A 110 4.08 -21.79 17.84
CA MET A 110 3.72 -20.39 18.13
C MET A 110 3.68 -19.55 16.85
N GLU A 111 2.93 -18.47 16.91
CA GLU A 111 3.04 -17.36 15.96
C GLU A 111 3.81 -16.22 16.63
N VAL A 112 4.80 -15.70 15.91
CA VAL A 112 5.72 -14.64 16.37
C VAL A 112 5.52 -13.41 15.52
N LEU A 113 5.00 -12.35 16.11
CA LEU A 113 4.86 -11.06 15.46
C LEU A 113 5.54 -9.96 16.28
N GLY A 114 6.06 -8.91 15.63
CA GLY A 114 6.75 -7.83 16.30
C GLY A 114 6.39 -6.44 15.79
N ILE A 115 6.37 -5.49 16.71
CA ILE A 115 6.28 -4.05 16.40
C ILE A 115 7.66 -3.45 16.52
N LEU A 116 8.11 -2.82 15.45
CA LEU A 116 9.31 -2.00 15.43
C LEU A 116 8.99 -0.65 16.07
N SER A 117 9.46 -0.46 17.29
CA SER A 117 9.12 0.68 18.15
C SER A 117 10.00 1.89 17.91
N LYS A 118 11.31 1.67 17.85
CA LYS A 118 12.33 2.73 17.71
C LYS A 118 13.49 2.19 16.87
N ILE A 119 14.05 3.04 16.05
CA ILE A 119 15.33 2.81 15.37
C ILE A 119 16.27 3.92 15.79
N ASP A 120 17.42 3.59 16.34
CA ASP A 120 18.51 4.52 16.57
C ASP A 120 19.68 4.30 15.57
N ILE A 121 20.85 4.84 15.84
CA ILE A 121 21.99 4.81 14.91
C ILE A 121 22.47 3.37 14.63
N GLU A 122 22.41 2.47 15.61
CA GLU A 122 22.99 1.13 15.55
C GLU A 122 21.98 0.02 15.79
N ASN A 123 20.86 0.32 16.47
CA ASN A 123 19.93 -0.67 16.97
C ASN A 123 18.48 -0.37 16.59
N SER A 124 17.71 -1.44 16.49
CA SER A 124 16.25 -1.39 16.44
C SER A 124 15.65 -2.01 17.69
N TYR A 125 14.66 -1.35 18.25
CA TYR A 125 13.89 -1.81 19.40
C TYR A 125 12.58 -2.40 18.92
N VAL A 126 12.29 -3.63 19.33
CA VAL A 126 11.14 -4.40 18.88
C VAL A 126 10.43 -5.00 20.09
N VAL A 127 9.12 -4.81 20.14
CA VAL A 127 8.26 -5.55 21.08
C VAL A 127 7.65 -6.74 20.34
N THR A 128 7.90 -7.96 20.79
CA THR A 128 7.37 -9.17 20.16
C THR A 128 6.19 -9.73 20.96
N PHE A 129 5.22 -10.24 20.21
CA PHE A 129 4.02 -10.88 20.71
C PHE A 129 4.00 -12.32 20.18
N ASN A 130 4.14 -13.26 21.12
CA ASN A 130 4.38 -14.66 20.80
C ASN A 130 3.22 -15.48 21.34
N VAL A 131 2.39 -16.00 20.45
CA VAL A 131 1.12 -16.66 20.79
C VAL A 131 1.16 -18.14 20.43
N GLN A 132 0.80 -19.01 21.36
CA GLN A 132 0.65 -20.43 21.05
C GLN A 132 -0.54 -20.67 20.11
N HIS A 133 -0.39 -21.61 19.19
CA HIS A 133 -1.44 -21.98 18.23
C HIS A 133 -2.77 -22.31 18.93
N LYS A 134 -2.72 -22.99 20.07
CA LYS A 134 -3.93 -23.31 20.85
C LYS A 134 -4.71 -22.08 21.35
N GLU A 135 -4.02 -20.95 21.63
CA GLU A 135 -4.70 -19.71 22.05
C GLU A 135 -5.38 -19.03 20.87
N ILE A 136 -4.76 -19.07 19.69
CA ILE A 136 -5.39 -18.59 18.46
C ILE A 136 -6.66 -19.42 18.16
N GLU A 137 -6.56 -20.74 18.24
CA GLU A 137 -7.72 -21.64 18.07
C GLU A 137 -8.82 -21.35 19.08
N ARG A 138 -8.47 -21.19 20.34
CA ARG A 138 -9.42 -20.90 21.42
C ARG A 138 -10.22 -19.62 21.18
N VAL A 139 -9.56 -18.57 20.67
CA VAL A 139 -10.24 -17.29 20.36
C VAL A 139 -11.07 -17.38 19.08
N MET A 140 -10.58 -18.12 18.07
CA MET A 140 -11.26 -18.23 16.77
C MET A 140 -12.42 -19.22 16.75
N SER A 141 -12.38 -20.26 17.60
CA SER A 141 -13.35 -21.38 17.59
C SER A 141 -14.80 -20.91 17.73
N PRO A 142 -15.17 -20.04 18.70
CA PRO A 142 -16.56 -19.59 18.86
C PRO A 142 -17.10 -18.91 17.59
N PHE A 143 -16.28 -18.09 16.94
CA PHE A 143 -16.66 -17.39 15.72
C PHE A 143 -16.84 -18.35 14.55
N SER A 144 -15.92 -19.31 14.41
CA SER A 144 -16.01 -20.33 13.34
C SER A 144 -17.25 -21.18 13.46
N ARG A 145 -17.65 -21.57 14.68
CA ARG A 145 -18.88 -22.34 14.95
C ARG A 145 -20.15 -21.52 14.68
N GLY A 146 -20.10 -20.22 14.97
CA GLY A 146 -21.19 -19.27 14.72
C GLY A 146 -21.28 -18.78 13.28
N ASP A 147 -20.49 -19.34 12.36
CA ASP A 147 -20.39 -18.89 10.98
C ASP A 147 -20.07 -17.39 10.87
N ALA A 148 -19.33 -16.87 11.87
CA ALA A 148 -18.92 -15.47 11.96
C ALA A 148 -17.50 -15.30 11.45
N ARG A 149 -17.27 -14.25 10.69
CA ARG A 149 -15.97 -13.96 10.11
C ARG A 149 -15.19 -12.99 10.98
N ILE A 150 -14.00 -13.41 11.45
CA ILE A 150 -13.02 -12.51 12.05
C ILE A 150 -12.20 -11.89 10.94
N ASP A 151 -12.11 -10.55 10.93
CA ASP A 151 -11.35 -9.77 9.94
C ASP A 151 -10.04 -9.20 10.53
N CYS A 152 -9.87 -9.22 11.86
CA CYS A 152 -8.64 -8.88 12.55
C CYS A 152 -8.55 -9.61 13.89
N LEU A 153 -7.39 -10.20 14.16
CA LEU A 153 -7.05 -10.79 15.45
C LEU A 153 -5.75 -10.15 15.96
N SER A 154 -5.87 -9.21 16.89
CA SER A 154 -4.74 -8.45 17.42
C SER A 154 -4.50 -8.78 18.92
N VAL A 155 -3.79 -7.89 19.61
CA VAL A 155 -3.51 -7.96 21.05
C VAL A 155 -4.06 -6.69 21.69
N ASP A 156 -4.70 -6.82 22.86
CA ASP A 156 -5.29 -5.71 23.60
C ASP A 156 -4.29 -4.57 23.89
N ALA A 157 -3.07 -4.87 24.32
CA ALA A 157 -2.02 -3.90 24.52
C ALA A 157 -1.66 -3.12 23.25
N VAL A 158 -1.60 -3.82 22.11
CA VAL A 158 -1.26 -3.22 20.81
C VAL A 158 -2.36 -2.30 20.32
N VAL A 159 -3.61 -2.76 20.41
CA VAL A 159 -4.72 -1.92 19.93
C VAL A 159 -4.91 -0.69 20.80
N LEU A 160 -4.70 -0.78 22.10
CA LEU A 160 -4.73 0.39 23.00
C LEU A 160 -3.69 1.43 22.59
N ALA A 161 -2.44 1.04 22.31
CA ALA A 161 -1.40 1.94 21.84
C ALA A 161 -1.73 2.61 20.50
N SER A 162 -2.56 1.96 19.68
CA SER A 162 -3.02 2.49 18.38
C SER A 162 -3.90 3.74 18.47
N LEU A 163 -4.33 4.14 19.67
CA LEU A 163 -5.08 5.38 19.87
C LEU A 163 -4.22 6.63 19.71
N PHE A 164 -2.92 6.56 20.05
CA PHE A 164 -2.04 7.73 20.07
C PHE A 164 -1.78 8.39 18.72
N PRO A 165 -1.72 7.72 17.57
CA PRO A 165 -1.65 8.40 16.27
C PRO A 165 -2.78 9.39 16.00
N ARG A 166 -3.83 9.37 16.82
CA ARG A 166 -4.97 10.31 16.77
C ARG A 166 -4.80 11.50 17.68
N SER A 167 -3.83 11.47 18.59
CA SER A 167 -3.51 12.63 19.45
C SER A 167 -3.09 13.82 18.60
N HIS A 168 -3.60 15.00 18.92
CA HIS A 168 -3.25 16.24 18.25
C HIS A 168 -1.90 16.82 18.71
N ASP A 169 -1.39 16.36 19.85
CA ASP A 169 -0.13 16.85 20.38
C ASP A 169 1.06 16.06 19.81
N LYS A 170 1.66 16.61 18.76
CA LYS A 170 2.83 16.01 18.07
C LYS A 170 4.15 16.26 18.81
N ASN A 171 4.14 17.04 19.88
CA ASN A 171 5.38 17.42 20.60
C ASN A 171 5.72 16.45 21.72
N ILE A 172 4.81 15.56 22.10
CA ILE A 172 5.03 14.59 23.17
C ILE A 172 5.56 13.30 22.57
N SER A 173 6.84 13.02 22.81
CA SER A 173 7.50 11.85 22.26
C SER A 173 7.31 10.57 23.09
N TYR A 174 7.11 10.71 24.40
CA TYR A 174 7.03 9.59 25.33
C TYR A 174 5.83 9.68 26.26
N LEU A 175 4.93 8.72 26.15
CA LEU A 175 3.63 8.64 26.83
C LEU A 175 3.47 7.31 27.58
N GLY A 176 2.78 7.35 28.71
CA GLY A 176 2.26 6.19 29.39
C GLY A 176 0.77 5.96 29.06
N GLN A 177 0.35 4.72 29.21
CA GLN A 177 -1.05 4.33 29.14
C GLN A 177 -1.32 3.25 30.15
N ILE A 178 -2.34 3.40 30.97
CA ILE A 178 -2.81 2.39 31.89
C ILE A 178 -4.27 2.04 31.59
N HIS A 179 -4.50 0.77 31.30
CA HIS A 179 -5.85 0.21 31.17
C HIS A 179 -6.17 -0.60 32.42
N ILE A 180 -7.14 -0.15 33.20
CA ILE A 180 -7.55 -0.81 34.45
C ILE A 180 -8.79 -1.67 34.14
N GLY A 181 -8.57 -2.94 33.89
CA GLY A 181 -9.62 -3.94 33.67
C GLY A 181 -10.22 -4.49 34.96
N TYR A 182 -11.05 -5.52 34.82
CA TYR A 182 -11.63 -6.19 35.97
C TYR A 182 -10.58 -7.04 36.75
N GLN A 183 -9.85 -7.91 36.07
CA GLN A 183 -8.80 -8.75 36.67
C GLN A 183 -7.39 -8.24 36.37
N ILE A 184 -7.18 -7.68 35.18
CA ILE A 184 -5.87 -7.37 34.64
C ILE A 184 -5.78 -5.88 34.37
N CYS A 185 -4.63 -5.30 34.74
CA CYS A 185 -4.20 -4.00 34.26
C CYS A 185 -3.13 -4.18 33.19
N ILE A 186 -3.13 -3.27 32.20
CA ILE A 186 -2.15 -3.21 31.12
C ILE A 186 -1.47 -1.85 31.16
N PHE A 187 -0.17 -1.84 31.35
CA PHE A 187 0.64 -0.63 31.19
C PHE A 187 1.35 -0.69 29.83
N ASN A 188 1.18 0.34 29.04
CA ASN A 188 1.91 0.57 27.80
C ASN A 188 2.78 1.81 27.91
N ALA A 189 4.02 1.70 27.45
CA ALA A 189 4.86 2.84 27.13
C ALA A 189 4.82 3.04 25.61
N VAL A 190 4.56 4.28 25.17
CA VAL A 190 4.41 4.66 23.77
C VAL A 190 5.44 5.72 23.43
N TYR A 191 6.25 5.43 22.42
CA TYR A 191 7.28 6.34 21.94
C TYR A 191 6.98 6.73 20.49
N ASN A 192 6.90 8.02 20.20
CA ASN A 192 6.55 8.53 18.86
C ASN A 192 5.33 7.83 18.25
N ASN A 193 4.26 7.70 19.04
CA ASN A 193 3.02 7.02 18.66
C ASN A 193 3.15 5.52 18.32
N LYS A 194 4.22 4.87 18.76
CA LYS A 194 4.41 3.42 18.61
C LYS A 194 4.57 2.77 19.98
N LEU A 195 4.00 1.59 20.13
CA LEU A 195 4.18 0.80 21.35
C LEU A 195 5.66 0.47 21.53
N TYR A 196 6.24 0.92 22.64
CA TYR A 196 7.65 0.74 22.97
C TYR A 196 7.88 -0.37 23.99
N HIS A 197 6.99 -0.49 24.96
CA HIS A 197 7.00 -1.52 25.98
C HIS A 197 5.57 -1.79 26.46
N THR A 198 5.29 -2.99 26.90
CA THR A 198 4.02 -3.34 27.53
C THR A 198 4.22 -4.36 28.65
N ARG A 199 3.47 -4.18 29.72
CA ARG A 199 3.44 -5.09 30.85
C ARG A 199 2.01 -5.22 31.35
N SER A 200 1.57 -6.45 31.65
CA SER A 200 0.32 -6.71 32.35
C SER A 200 0.56 -7.22 33.75
N PHE A 201 -0.37 -6.92 34.63
CA PHE A 201 -0.36 -7.43 35.99
C PHE A 201 -1.78 -7.67 36.50
N HIS A 202 -1.94 -8.71 37.35
CA HIS A 202 -3.24 -9.13 37.86
C HIS A 202 -3.64 -8.32 39.09
N TYR A 203 -4.07 -7.09 38.86
CA TYR A 203 -4.50 -6.18 39.92
C TYR A 203 -5.57 -5.22 39.43
N GLY A 204 -6.71 -5.75 38.99
CA GLY A 204 -7.83 -4.97 38.45
C GLY A 204 -8.85 -4.57 39.54
N THR A 205 -10.01 -4.08 39.07
CA THR A 205 -11.09 -3.61 39.95
C THR A 205 -11.72 -4.72 40.78
N LYS A 206 -11.48 -6.00 40.46
CA LYS A 206 -11.91 -7.14 41.24
C LYS A 206 -11.42 -7.06 42.70
N HIS A 207 -10.21 -6.53 42.94
CA HIS A 207 -9.69 -6.36 44.32
C HIS A 207 -10.54 -5.39 45.15
N LEU A 208 -11.12 -4.37 44.54
CA LEU A 208 -12.06 -3.47 45.25
C LEU A 208 -13.37 -4.19 45.59
N ILE A 209 -13.83 -5.08 44.71
CA ILE A 209 -15.02 -5.91 44.98
C ILE A 209 -14.73 -6.90 46.14
N GLU A 210 -13.57 -7.55 46.12
CA GLU A 210 -13.12 -8.44 47.20
C GLU A 210 -13.03 -7.69 48.54
N ILE A 211 -12.51 -6.46 48.58
CA ILE A 211 -12.49 -5.61 49.76
C ILE A 211 -13.92 -5.39 50.30
N LEU A 212 -14.88 -5.06 49.44
CA LEU A 212 -16.27 -4.84 49.85
C LEU A 212 -16.94 -6.13 50.30
N SER A 213 -16.72 -7.24 49.59
CA SER A 213 -17.21 -8.56 49.92
C SER A 213 -16.75 -8.97 51.32
N ASP A 214 -15.46 -8.85 51.61
CA ASP A 214 -14.86 -9.23 52.89
C ASP A 214 -15.30 -8.31 54.03
N GLU A 215 -15.29 -6.98 53.84
CA GLU A 215 -15.61 -6.01 54.88
C GLU A 215 -17.11 -6.01 55.27
N LEU A 216 -17.97 -6.33 54.30
CA LEU A 216 -19.41 -6.25 54.49
C LEU A 216 -20.09 -7.61 54.46
N ASN A 217 -19.32 -8.69 54.28
CA ASN A 217 -19.80 -10.07 54.11
C ASN A 217 -20.91 -10.15 53.05
N LEU A 218 -20.61 -9.62 51.87
CA LEU A 218 -21.51 -9.59 50.71
C LEU A 218 -21.09 -10.69 49.72
N GLU A 219 -22.06 -11.21 48.97
CA GLU A 219 -21.78 -11.98 47.77
C GLU A 219 -21.11 -11.08 46.71
N GLU A 220 -20.30 -11.68 45.81
CA GLU A 220 -19.51 -10.93 44.80
C GLU A 220 -20.41 -10.02 43.95
N GLU A 221 -21.62 -10.47 43.58
CA GLU A 221 -22.58 -9.71 42.79
C GLU A 221 -23.08 -8.46 43.52
N ASP A 222 -23.45 -8.59 44.79
CA ASP A 222 -23.90 -7.48 45.64
C ASP A 222 -22.76 -6.48 45.90
N ALA A 223 -21.54 -6.98 46.10
CA ALA A 223 -20.34 -6.16 46.26
C ALA A 223 -20.01 -5.38 44.99
N GLU A 224 -20.18 -5.97 43.81
CA GLU A 224 -19.96 -5.32 42.50
C GLU A 224 -21.01 -4.25 42.24
N GLU A 225 -22.30 -4.55 42.49
CA GLU A 225 -23.39 -3.56 42.41
C GLU A 225 -23.07 -2.35 43.30
N PHE A 226 -22.70 -2.64 44.57
CA PHE A 226 -22.36 -1.59 45.52
C PHE A 226 -21.11 -0.79 45.12
N LEU A 227 -20.08 -1.43 44.61
CA LEU A 227 -18.90 -0.75 44.09
C LEU A 227 -19.23 0.21 42.93
N THR A 228 -20.16 -0.18 42.06
CA THR A 228 -20.64 0.67 40.98
C THR A 228 -21.29 1.95 41.50
N LEU A 229 -22.09 1.87 42.56
CA LEU A 229 -22.70 3.00 43.26
C LEU A 229 -21.65 3.86 43.97
N LEU A 230 -20.63 3.21 44.56
CA LEU A 230 -19.51 3.88 45.21
C LEU A 230 -18.53 4.53 44.27
N SER A 231 -18.61 4.30 42.97
CA SER A 231 -17.63 4.78 41.99
C SER A 231 -17.34 6.29 42.04
N ASN A 232 -18.33 7.08 42.47
CA ASN A 232 -18.20 8.53 42.66
C ASN A 232 -17.65 8.95 44.02
N TYR A 233 -17.40 8.02 44.93
CA TYR A 233 -17.16 8.35 46.34
C TYR A 233 -15.99 7.58 46.98
N VAL A 234 -15.61 6.41 46.43
CA VAL A 234 -14.69 5.46 47.09
C VAL A 234 -13.31 6.07 47.40
N PHE A 235 -12.86 7.05 46.64
CA PHE A 235 -11.55 7.67 46.81
C PHE A 235 -11.59 9.11 47.36
N ASP A 236 -12.76 9.76 47.45
CA ASP A 236 -12.88 11.19 47.71
C ASP A 236 -13.42 11.60 49.06
N LEU A 237 -14.11 10.69 49.81
CA LEU A 237 -14.84 11.10 50.99
C LEU A 237 -14.32 10.46 52.26
N GLU A 238 -14.05 11.30 53.31
CA GLU A 238 -13.77 10.82 54.65
C GLU A 238 -15.02 10.27 55.36
N GLU A 239 -16.19 10.80 55.03
CA GLU A 239 -17.47 10.39 55.59
C GLU A 239 -18.29 9.56 54.60
N TYR A 240 -19.17 8.68 55.13
CA TYR A 240 -20.05 7.85 54.29
C TYR A 240 -20.99 8.77 53.47
N PRO A 241 -21.12 8.58 52.14
CA PRO A 241 -21.91 9.46 51.30
C PRO A 241 -23.44 9.39 51.60
N GLU A 242 -24.04 10.54 51.96
CA GLU A 242 -25.48 10.64 52.23
C GLU A 242 -26.38 10.06 51.12
N PRO A 243 -26.10 10.26 49.84
CA PRO A 243 -26.92 9.67 48.77
C PRO A 243 -27.01 8.14 48.82
N LEU A 244 -26.09 7.47 49.52
CA LEU A 244 -26.04 6.02 49.66
C LEU A 244 -26.54 5.52 51.03
N ASP A 245 -27.18 6.31 51.84
CA ASP A 245 -27.69 5.96 53.15
C ASP A 245 -28.65 4.76 53.16
N PHE A 246 -29.39 4.56 52.05
CA PHE A 246 -30.19 3.35 51.86
C PHE A 246 -29.33 2.07 51.92
N TYR A 247 -28.21 2.03 51.21
CA TYR A 247 -27.27 0.90 51.15
C TYR A 247 -26.53 0.74 52.49
N ARG A 248 -26.24 1.88 53.17
CA ARG A 248 -25.70 1.84 54.53
C ARG A 248 -26.59 1.03 55.48
N LYS A 249 -27.90 1.24 55.41
CA LYS A 249 -28.88 0.51 56.18
C LYS A 249 -29.05 -0.91 55.68
N LYS A 250 -29.15 -1.13 54.36
CA LYS A 250 -29.30 -2.43 53.72
C LYS A 250 -28.14 -3.39 54.12
N TYR A 251 -26.92 -2.92 54.04
CA TYR A 251 -25.72 -3.68 54.31
C TYR A 251 -25.16 -3.48 55.71
N LYS A 252 -25.87 -2.77 56.59
CA LYS A 252 -25.48 -2.48 57.98
C LYS A 252 -24.06 -1.93 58.10
N ILE A 253 -23.69 -0.99 57.29
CA ILE A 253 -22.35 -0.40 57.21
C ILE A 253 -22.11 0.51 58.43
N SER A 254 -21.22 0.11 59.31
CA SER A 254 -20.76 0.90 60.42
C SER A 254 -19.70 1.93 59.97
N ASN A 255 -19.48 2.96 60.81
CA ASN A 255 -18.37 3.89 60.58
C ASN A 255 -17.01 3.19 60.58
N SER A 256 -16.88 2.09 61.32
CA SER A 256 -15.66 1.27 61.35
C SER A 256 -15.45 0.54 60.01
N ASN A 257 -16.52 -0.10 59.47
CA ASN A 257 -16.43 -0.73 58.15
C ASN A 257 -16.07 0.29 57.08
N TRP A 258 -16.72 1.48 57.10
CA TRP A 258 -16.44 2.51 56.13
C TRP A 258 -14.97 2.97 56.16
N LYS A 259 -14.43 3.23 57.34
CA LYS A 259 -13.00 3.60 57.49
C LYS A 259 -12.07 2.49 57.01
N SER A 260 -12.42 1.23 57.28
CA SER A 260 -11.64 0.08 56.78
C SER A 260 -11.66 -0.01 55.25
N ILE A 261 -12.85 0.16 54.63
CA ILE A 261 -13.01 0.18 53.18
C ILE A 261 -12.15 1.30 52.56
N GLN A 262 -12.21 2.51 53.10
CA GLN A 262 -11.41 3.64 52.61
C GLN A 262 -9.91 3.40 52.74
N SER A 263 -9.45 2.87 53.86
CA SER A 263 -8.06 2.51 54.06
C SER A 263 -7.59 1.50 53.03
N LYS A 264 -8.34 0.40 52.85
CA LYS A 264 -8.01 -0.64 51.88
C LYS A 264 -8.10 -0.16 50.42
N ALA A 265 -9.05 0.75 50.10
CA ALA A 265 -9.14 1.37 48.80
C ALA A 265 -7.92 2.30 48.53
N SER A 266 -7.43 2.97 49.57
CA SER A 266 -6.18 3.74 49.48
C SER A 266 -4.96 2.81 49.25
N ASP A 267 -4.89 1.69 49.96
CA ASP A 267 -3.85 0.69 49.77
C ASP A 267 -3.90 0.09 48.37
N TYR A 268 -5.11 -0.13 47.84
CA TYR A 268 -5.30 -0.53 46.43
C TYR A 268 -4.66 0.45 45.45
N LEU A 269 -4.93 1.77 45.60
CA LEU A 269 -4.35 2.79 44.75
C LEU A 269 -2.83 2.87 44.89
N GLN A 270 -2.31 2.76 46.13
CA GLN A 270 -0.88 2.78 46.35
C GLN A 270 -0.19 1.60 45.69
N TYR A 271 -0.74 0.40 45.77
CA TYR A 271 -0.23 -0.78 45.10
C TYR A 271 -0.30 -0.66 43.58
N LEU A 272 -1.42 -0.16 43.05
CA LEU A 272 -1.57 0.12 41.62
C LEU A 272 -0.47 1.09 41.10
N ALA A 273 -0.24 2.16 41.85
CA ALA A 273 0.84 3.12 41.53
C ALA A 273 2.21 2.45 41.57
N GLN A 274 2.49 1.59 42.56
CA GLN A 274 3.75 0.84 42.62
C GLN A 274 3.94 -0.10 41.43
N GLU A 275 2.89 -0.78 40.95
CA GLU A 275 2.99 -1.66 39.78
C GLU A 275 3.22 -0.84 38.48
N ILE A 276 2.60 0.34 38.37
CA ILE A 276 2.88 1.30 37.27
C ILE A 276 4.33 1.76 37.34
N GLU A 277 4.82 2.16 38.52
CA GLU A 277 6.23 2.58 38.71
C GLU A 277 7.20 1.45 38.33
N LYS A 278 6.95 0.21 38.75
CA LYS A 278 7.75 -0.96 38.34
C LYS A 278 7.78 -1.12 36.83
N SER A 279 6.66 -0.85 36.16
CA SER A 279 6.56 -0.92 34.72
C SER A 279 7.38 0.19 34.05
N ILE A 280 7.38 1.40 34.60
CA ILE A 280 8.20 2.53 34.13
C ILE A 280 9.69 2.23 34.32
N PHE A 281 10.09 1.70 35.49
CA PHE A 281 11.49 1.34 35.78
C PHE A 281 12.01 0.16 34.95
N ALA A 282 11.13 -0.70 34.41
CA ALA A 282 11.51 -1.81 33.54
C ALA A 282 11.90 -1.33 32.11
N LEU A 283 11.68 -0.06 31.79
CA LEU A 283 12.02 0.51 30.49
C LEU A 283 13.54 0.62 30.34
N LEU A 284 14.01 0.34 29.14
CA LEU A 284 15.44 0.38 28.81
C LEU A 284 16.01 1.82 28.75
N ASP A 285 15.14 2.80 28.63
CA ASP A 285 15.48 4.23 28.63
C ASP A 285 15.26 4.87 30.00
N THR A 286 16.06 5.88 30.31
CA THR A 286 16.00 6.62 31.59
C THR A 286 14.89 7.66 31.63
N GLU A 287 14.18 7.87 30.53
CA GLU A 287 13.10 8.87 30.44
C GLU A 287 11.80 8.35 31.03
N ARG A 288 11.15 9.16 31.84
CA ARG A 288 9.80 8.89 32.33
C ARG A 288 8.77 9.39 31.33
N PRO A 289 7.58 8.74 31.25
CA PRO A 289 6.48 9.30 30.46
C PRO A 289 6.14 10.72 30.92
N SER A 290 5.89 11.61 29.97
CA SER A 290 5.48 12.99 30.28
C SER A 290 4.06 13.07 30.84
N GLU A 291 3.21 12.13 30.46
CA GLU A 291 1.85 11.98 30.97
C GLU A 291 1.39 10.52 30.78
N ILE A 292 0.38 10.12 31.53
CA ILE A 292 -0.22 8.79 31.48
C ILE A 292 -1.71 8.91 31.17
N TYR A 293 -2.18 8.19 30.15
CA TYR A 293 -3.60 8.09 29.81
C TYR A 293 -4.22 6.87 30.49
N ILE A 294 -5.39 7.10 31.15
CA ILE A 294 -6.12 6.06 31.88
C ILE A 294 -7.36 5.60 31.09
N SER A 295 -7.65 4.30 31.14
CA SER A 295 -8.82 3.69 30.51
C SER A 295 -9.27 2.42 31.24
N GLY A 296 -10.33 1.78 30.74
CA GLY A 296 -10.91 0.58 31.33
C GLY A 296 -11.98 0.89 32.37
N GLY A 297 -12.58 -0.15 32.96
CA GLY A 297 -13.63 -0.02 33.96
C GLY A 297 -13.18 0.76 35.20
N GLY A 298 -11.91 0.63 35.56
CA GLY A 298 -11.34 1.34 36.71
C GLY A 298 -11.16 2.85 36.50
N SER A 299 -11.12 3.32 35.25
CA SER A 299 -11.03 4.77 34.99
C SER A 299 -12.30 5.56 35.34
N LYS A 300 -13.39 4.85 35.64
CA LYS A 300 -14.68 5.48 36.05
C LYS A 300 -14.69 5.97 37.49
N PHE A 301 -13.76 5.52 38.31
CA PHE A 301 -13.72 5.95 39.70
C PHE A 301 -13.31 7.41 39.79
N LYS A 302 -14.20 8.24 40.33
CA LYS A 302 -13.94 9.66 40.53
C LYS A 302 -12.73 9.88 41.42
N GLY A 303 -11.85 10.79 41.02
CA GLY A 303 -10.63 11.13 41.76
C GLY A 303 -9.45 10.18 41.51
N ILE A 304 -9.61 9.07 40.77
CA ILE A 304 -8.51 8.14 40.49
C ILE A 304 -7.36 8.81 39.74
N GLU A 305 -7.66 9.70 38.80
CA GLU A 305 -6.65 10.43 38.02
C GLU A 305 -5.79 11.32 38.90
N GLU A 306 -6.44 12.09 39.80
CA GLU A 306 -5.76 12.98 40.75
C GLU A 306 -4.88 12.19 41.72
N LYS A 307 -5.44 11.12 42.31
CA LYS A 307 -4.72 10.26 43.25
C LYS A 307 -3.51 9.58 42.60
N LEU A 308 -3.67 9.06 41.39
CA LEU A 308 -2.54 8.47 40.64
C LEU A 308 -1.53 9.53 40.22
N THR A 309 -1.97 10.74 39.83
CA THR A 309 -1.06 11.85 39.51
C THR A 309 -0.17 12.20 40.71
N ILE A 310 -0.75 12.28 41.91
CA ILE A 310 0.01 12.55 43.15
C ILE A 310 0.96 11.40 43.45
N ALA A 311 0.50 10.14 43.33
CA ALA A 311 1.30 8.97 43.69
C ALA A 311 2.48 8.73 42.73
N LEU A 312 2.31 9.05 41.45
CA LEU A 312 3.32 8.80 40.41
C LEU A 312 4.21 10.02 40.10
N ASP A 313 3.80 11.20 40.56
CA ASP A 313 4.41 12.49 40.13
C ASP A 313 4.46 12.63 38.59
N ILE A 314 3.44 12.12 37.92
CA ILE A 314 3.22 12.21 36.47
C ILE A 314 1.74 12.54 36.24
N PRO A 315 1.40 13.51 35.37
CA PRO A 315 0.01 13.82 35.04
C PRO A 315 -0.73 12.58 34.50
N VAL A 316 -1.82 12.19 35.15
CA VAL A 316 -2.72 11.12 34.70
C VAL A 316 -4.00 11.77 34.16
N LYS A 317 -4.42 11.37 32.95
CA LYS A 317 -5.53 12.00 32.22
C LYS A 317 -6.43 10.97 31.55
N ASN A 318 -7.69 11.29 31.38
CA ASN A 318 -8.56 10.57 30.44
C ASN A 318 -8.22 10.91 28.99
N TYR A 319 -8.71 10.09 28.06
CA TYR A 319 -8.58 10.37 26.63
C TYR A 319 -9.55 11.49 26.24
N ASP A 320 -9.03 12.63 25.83
CA ASP A 320 -9.78 13.80 25.35
C ASP A 320 -9.87 13.88 23.81
N PHE A 321 -9.08 13.08 23.11
CA PHE A 321 -8.98 13.06 21.65
C PHE A 321 -9.76 11.92 20.98
N ILE A 322 -10.52 11.14 21.75
CA ILE A 322 -11.46 10.12 21.25
C ILE A 322 -12.85 10.42 21.82
N GLU A 323 -13.88 10.30 20.97
CA GLU A 323 -15.27 10.47 21.38
C GLU A 323 -15.74 9.30 22.27
N VAL A 324 -15.24 9.24 23.49
CA VAL A 324 -15.60 8.22 24.48
C VAL A 324 -16.16 8.91 25.72
N THR A 325 -17.43 8.72 25.95
CA THR A 325 -18.09 9.15 27.21
C THR A 325 -17.84 8.17 28.35
N ASP A 326 -17.49 6.92 28.06
CA ASP A 326 -17.24 5.85 29.01
C ASP A 326 -15.92 5.14 28.71
N GLY A 327 -14.89 5.41 29.53
CA GLY A 327 -13.55 4.83 29.39
C GLY A 327 -13.51 3.30 29.39
N SER A 328 -14.60 2.63 29.81
CA SER A 328 -14.68 1.16 29.78
C SER A 328 -14.79 0.59 28.37
N TYR A 329 -15.19 1.38 27.35
CA TYR A 329 -15.23 0.97 25.94
C TYR A 329 -13.93 1.26 25.19
N THR A 330 -12.94 1.87 25.84
CA THR A 330 -11.69 2.32 25.17
C THR A 330 -11.01 1.18 24.43
N LEU A 331 -10.96 -0.03 24.98
CA LEU A 331 -10.33 -1.19 24.33
C LEU A 331 -11.07 -1.58 23.04
N ALA A 332 -12.39 -1.68 23.07
CA ALA A 332 -13.17 -2.00 21.87
C ALA A 332 -13.06 -0.90 20.80
N LEU A 333 -13.07 0.37 21.22
CA LEU A 333 -12.82 1.51 20.30
C LEU A 333 -11.43 1.43 19.68
N ALA A 334 -10.41 1.19 20.50
CA ALA A 334 -9.04 1.03 20.05
C ALA A 334 -8.91 -0.08 19.00
N THR A 335 -9.60 -1.20 19.21
CA THR A 335 -9.65 -2.33 18.26
C THR A 335 -10.19 -1.91 16.90
N GLY A 336 -11.29 -1.16 16.88
CA GLY A 336 -11.86 -0.64 15.63
C GLY A 336 -10.92 0.31 14.90
N TYR A 337 -10.24 1.17 15.63
CA TYR A 337 -9.28 2.11 15.06
C TYR A 337 -7.98 1.43 14.61
N HIS A 338 -7.50 0.44 15.35
CA HIS A 338 -6.33 -0.37 14.98
C HIS A 338 -6.49 -1.05 13.63
N TYR A 339 -7.67 -1.54 13.33
CA TYR A 339 -7.96 -2.20 12.05
C TYR A 339 -7.62 -1.35 10.82
N ARG A 340 -7.62 -0.02 10.96
CA ARG A 340 -7.33 0.95 9.89
C ARG A 340 -5.87 1.37 9.78
N LEU A 341 -5.02 0.93 10.67
CA LEU A 341 -3.60 1.24 10.59
C LEU A 341 -2.96 0.55 9.37
N LYS A 342 -1.84 1.09 8.92
CA LYS A 342 -1.02 0.46 7.88
C LYS A 342 -0.48 -0.88 8.39
N SER A 343 -0.28 -1.81 7.48
CA SER A 343 0.24 -3.15 7.79
C SER A 343 1.57 -3.14 8.57
N SER A 344 2.44 -2.13 8.35
CA SER A 344 3.70 -1.96 9.09
C SER A 344 3.53 -1.67 10.58
N ASP A 345 2.40 -1.04 10.95
CA ASP A 345 2.13 -0.57 12.32
C ASP A 345 1.06 -1.43 13.02
N LYS A 346 0.68 -2.54 12.38
CA LYS A 346 -0.41 -3.41 12.80
C LYS A 346 0.09 -4.80 13.16
N ILE A 347 -0.39 -5.34 14.28
CA ILE A 347 -0.32 -6.77 14.60
C ILE A 347 -1.66 -7.40 14.22
N ASP A 348 -1.62 -8.41 13.36
CA ASP A 348 -2.79 -9.17 12.96
C ASP A 348 -2.42 -10.65 12.80
N PHE A 349 -2.80 -11.47 13.74
CA PHE A 349 -2.49 -12.90 13.71
C PHE A 349 -3.23 -13.66 12.61
N LEU A 350 -4.29 -13.08 12.00
CA LEU A 350 -4.95 -13.68 10.85
C LEU A 350 -4.06 -13.70 9.60
N ASP A 351 -3.06 -12.82 9.54
CA ASP A 351 -2.11 -12.80 8.43
C ASP A 351 -1.09 -13.94 8.48
N THR A 352 -0.99 -14.65 9.61
CA THR A 352 -0.08 -15.78 9.79
C THR A 352 -0.52 -17.01 9.00
N ALA A 353 0.44 -17.90 8.72
CA ALA A 353 0.19 -19.12 7.95
C ALA A 353 -0.75 -20.09 8.69
N PHE A 354 -0.67 -20.12 10.03
CA PHE A 354 -1.51 -20.96 10.87
C PHE A 354 -2.97 -20.51 10.85
N ALA A 355 -3.22 -19.23 11.15
CA ALA A 355 -4.58 -18.70 11.18
C ALA A 355 -5.26 -18.73 9.80
N LYS A 356 -4.50 -18.49 8.71
CA LYS A 356 -5.00 -18.65 7.33
C LYS A 356 -5.46 -20.08 7.02
N ARG A 357 -4.85 -21.10 7.63
CA ARG A 357 -5.31 -22.50 7.51
C ARG A 357 -6.62 -22.74 8.25
N LEU A 358 -6.77 -22.18 9.45
CA LEU A 358 -8.02 -22.28 10.23
C LEU A 358 -9.18 -21.55 9.55
N ASN A 359 -8.92 -20.40 8.96
CA ASN A 359 -9.93 -19.53 8.37
C ASN A 359 -10.37 -19.96 6.94
N LYS A 360 -9.74 -20.98 6.35
CA LYS A 360 -10.08 -21.49 5.01
C LYS A 360 -11.53 -21.95 4.85
N ASN A 361 -12.17 -22.35 5.93
CA ASN A 361 -13.56 -22.85 5.92
C ASN A 361 -14.62 -21.73 5.87
N SER A 362 -14.21 -20.45 6.00
CA SER A 362 -15.15 -19.31 6.01
C SER A 362 -15.32 -18.62 4.65
N PHE A 363 -14.85 -19.25 3.56
CA PHE A 363 -14.98 -18.69 2.21
C PHE A 363 -16.43 -18.78 1.73
N LYS A 364 -17.25 -17.78 2.02
CA LYS A 364 -18.59 -17.64 1.45
C LYS A 364 -18.50 -16.96 0.08
N LEU A 365 -18.88 -17.70 -0.96
CA LEU A 365 -18.97 -17.18 -2.34
C LEU A 365 -19.91 -15.96 -2.42
N SER A 366 -20.89 -15.87 -1.51
CA SER A 366 -21.83 -14.74 -1.39
C SER A 366 -21.14 -13.38 -1.19
N ASN A 367 -19.98 -13.34 -0.52
CA ASN A 367 -19.26 -12.10 -0.28
C ASN A 367 -18.62 -11.52 -1.55
N PHE A 368 -18.39 -12.35 -2.55
CA PHE A 368 -17.85 -11.95 -3.86
C PHE A 368 -18.94 -11.64 -4.89
N LEU A 369 -20.18 -12.04 -4.63
CA LEU A 369 -21.30 -11.85 -5.54
C LEU A 369 -21.49 -10.37 -5.95
N PRO A 370 -21.46 -9.38 -5.05
CA PRO A 370 -21.56 -7.97 -5.44
C PRO A 370 -20.40 -7.52 -6.35
N HIS A 371 -19.18 -7.97 -6.06
CA HIS A 371 -18.00 -7.61 -6.86
C HIS A 371 -18.04 -8.29 -8.23
N LEU A 372 -18.53 -9.53 -8.33
CA LEU A 372 -18.75 -10.24 -9.58
C LEU A 372 -19.83 -9.56 -10.42
N ILE A 373 -20.92 -9.10 -9.79
CA ILE A 373 -22.00 -8.36 -10.49
C ILE A 373 -21.47 -7.03 -11.04
N ILE A 374 -20.74 -6.25 -10.23
CA ILE A 374 -20.16 -4.97 -10.66
C ILE A 374 -19.14 -5.20 -11.79
N SER A 375 -18.29 -6.22 -11.66
CA SER A 375 -17.32 -6.61 -12.70
C SER A 375 -18.04 -7.07 -13.99
N GLY A 376 -19.12 -7.85 -13.86
CA GLY A 376 -19.95 -8.27 -14.99
C GLY A 376 -20.62 -7.10 -15.71
N ILE A 377 -21.19 -6.15 -14.96
CA ILE A 377 -21.78 -4.93 -15.53
C ILE A 377 -20.71 -4.08 -16.23
N SER A 378 -19.55 -3.92 -15.62
CA SER A 378 -18.43 -3.18 -16.21
C SER A 378 -17.96 -3.81 -17.52
N LEU A 379 -17.81 -5.14 -17.54
CA LEU A 379 -17.43 -5.88 -18.74
C LEU A 379 -18.51 -5.76 -19.83
N PHE A 380 -19.79 -5.82 -19.46
CA PHE A 380 -20.90 -5.65 -20.39
C PHE A 380 -20.94 -4.24 -21.01
N ILE A 381 -20.67 -3.20 -20.23
CA ILE A 381 -20.55 -1.82 -20.73
C ILE A 381 -19.38 -1.70 -21.72
N LEU A 382 -18.21 -2.25 -21.37
CA LEU A 382 -17.05 -2.25 -22.26
C LEU A 382 -17.35 -2.98 -23.58
N LEU A 383 -18.03 -4.11 -23.51
CA LEU A 383 -18.39 -4.91 -24.69
C LEU A 383 -19.41 -4.19 -25.58
N THR A 384 -20.39 -3.50 -24.98
CA THR A 384 -21.36 -2.67 -25.73
C THR A 384 -20.67 -1.47 -26.40
N VAL A 385 -19.78 -0.77 -25.70
CA VAL A 385 -19.00 0.34 -26.28
C VAL A 385 -18.12 -0.15 -27.44
N PHE A 386 -17.49 -1.32 -27.28
CA PHE A 386 -16.67 -1.94 -28.32
C PHE A 386 -17.49 -2.32 -29.56
N ILE A 387 -18.66 -2.96 -29.37
CA ILE A 387 -19.57 -3.31 -30.48
C ILE A 387 -20.09 -2.05 -31.19
N PHE A 388 -20.49 -1.02 -30.42
CA PHE A 388 -20.91 0.26 -30.98
C PHE A 388 -19.79 0.93 -31.78
N GLY A 389 -18.54 0.86 -31.27
CA GLY A 389 -17.36 1.33 -31.99
C GLY A 389 -17.22 0.66 -33.37
N ILE A 390 -17.28 -0.67 -33.40
CA ILE A 390 -17.23 -1.44 -34.66
C ILE A 390 -18.34 -1.04 -35.64
N ILE A 391 -19.56 -0.85 -35.13
CA ILE A 391 -20.71 -0.45 -35.99
C ILE A 391 -20.51 0.94 -36.56
N ILE A 392 -20.03 1.90 -35.74
CA ILE A 392 -19.73 3.27 -36.19
C ILE A 392 -18.61 3.26 -37.22
N ASP A 393 -17.53 2.50 -36.95
CA ASP A 393 -16.40 2.41 -37.89
C ASP A 393 -16.81 1.77 -39.22
N LYS A 394 -17.61 0.71 -39.20
CA LYS A 394 -18.18 0.13 -40.44
C LYS A 394 -19.01 1.14 -41.23
N ARG A 395 -19.85 1.94 -40.55
CA ARG A 395 -20.63 3.01 -41.21
C ARG A 395 -19.76 4.07 -41.81
N LYS A 396 -18.72 4.53 -41.07
CA LYS A 396 -17.75 5.52 -41.58
C LYS A 396 -16.94 4.99 -42.75
N ILE A 397 -16.53 3.72 -42.70
CA ILE A 397 -15.81 3.06 -43.81
C ILE A 397 -16.68 3.04 -45.04
N SER A 398 -17.94 2.61 -44.92
CA SER A 398 -18.91 2.56 -46.04
C SER A 398 -19.16 3.97 -46.64
N GLN A 399 -19.34 4.99 -45.79
CA GLN A 399 -19.51 6.37 -46.27
C GLN A 399 -18.24 6.90 -46.97
N ASN A 400 -17.06 6.63 -46.40
CA ASN A 400 -15.81 7.03 -47.00
C ASN A 400 -15.54 6.31 -48.33
N GLN A 401 -15.90 5.04 -48.43
CA GLN A 401 -15.84 4.27 -49.69
C GLN A 401 -16.76 4.86 -50.76
N ALA A 402 -17.99 5.26 -50.42
CA ALA A 402 -18.91 5.90 -51.34
C ALA A 402 -18.36 7.27 -51.85
N ILE A 403 -17.84 8.10 -50.92
CA ILE A 403 -17.22 9.37 -51.29
C ILE A 403 -15.98 9.16 -52.19
N LEU A 404 -15.17 8.14 -51.87
CA LEU A 404 -13.99 7.79 -52.65
C LEU A 404 -14.35 7.31 -54.07
N ALA A 405 -15.41 6.49 -54.19
CA ALA A 405 -15.92 6.05 -55.47
C ALA A 405 -16.42 7.23 -56.33
N GLU A 406 -17.13 8.21 -55.74
CA GLU A 406 -17.55 9.42 -56.44
C GLU A 406 -16.36 10.27 -56.93
N LYS A 407 -15.35 10.45 -56.05
CA LYS A 407 -14.12 11.16 -56.42
C LYS A 407 -13.35 10.43 -57.50
N TYR A 408 -13.30 9.11 -57.47
CA TYR A 408 -12.67 8.28 -58.50
C TYR A 408 -13.34 8.49 -59.86
N LYS A 409 -14.67 8.44 -59.93
CA LYS A 409 -15.45 8.70 -61.14
C LYS A 409 -15.20 10.12 -61.67
N LYS A 410 -15.18 11.13 -60.80
CA LYS A 410 -14.89 12.51 -61.19
C LYS A 410 -13.46 12.71 -61.69
N GLY A 411 -12.48 12.02 -61.10
CA GLY A 411 -11.04 12.22 -61.44
C GLY A 411 -10.59 11.44 -62.67
N PHE A 412 -11.11 10.21 -62.83
CA PHE A 412 -10.66 9.31 -63.91
C PHE A 412 -11.70 9.11 -65.04
N GLY A 413 -12.93 9.61 -64.89
CA GLY A 413 -14.00 9.48 -65.90
C GLY A 413 -14.58 8.09 -66.07
N GLU A 414 -14.22 7.15 -65.24
CA GLU A 414 -14.63 5.75 -65.26
C GLU A 414 -15.39 5.37 -63.98
N GLU A 415 -16.16 4.32 -64.01
CA GLU A 415 -16.79 3.81 -62.79
C GLU A 415 -15.74 3.20 -61.86
N ALA A 416 -15.95 3.42 -60.53
CA ALA A 416 -15.05 2.90 -59.55
C ALA A 416 -15.12 1.38 -59.49
N PRO A 417 -14.02 0.66 -59.31
CA PRO A 417 -14.05 -0.77 -59.04
C PRO A 417 -14.72 -1.06 -57.68
N ASP A 418 -14.82 -2.34 -57.32
CA ASP A 418 -15.38 -2.73 -56.02
C ASP A 418 -14.90 -1.89 -54.85
N PRO A 419 -15.74 -1.58 -53.89
CA PRO A 419 -15.43 -0.63 -52.79
C PRO A 419 -14.11 -0.87 -52.06
N GLU A 420 -13.65 -2.10 -51.98
CA GLU A 420 -12.36 -2.45 -51.34
C GLU A 420 -11.15 -2.12 -52.24
N ASN A 421 -11.35 -2.05 -53.52
CA ASN A 421 -10.30 -1.83 -54.54
C ASN A 421 -10.22 -0.41 -55.07
N VAL A 422 -11.13 0.49 -54.67
CA VAL A 422 -11.13 1.89 -55.16
C VAL A 422 -9.81 2.62 -54.84
N LEU A 423 -9.33 2.52 -53.62
CA LEU A 423 -8.11 3.20 -53.20
C LEU A 423 -6.85 2.61 -53.84
N PRO A 424 -6.64 1.28 -53.86
CA PRO A 424 -5.53 0.67 -54.56
C PRO A 424 -5.51 1.02 -56.06
N SER A 425 -6.68 0.98 -56.73
CA SER A 425 -6.81 1.32 -58.15
C SER A 425 -6.52 2.79 -58.41
N ALA A 426 -7.02 3.70 -57.56
CA ALA A 426 -6.71 5.14 -57.68
C ALA A 426 -5.20 5.41 -57.53
N ILE A 427 -4.55 4.80 -56.52
CA ILE A 427 -3.11 4.91 -56.29
C ILE A 427 -2.33 4.36 -57.48
N SER A 428 -2.73 3.22 -58.04
CA SER A 428 -2.08 2.61 -59.19
C SER A 428 -2.16 3.51 -60.43
N LYS A 429 -3.35 4.07 -60.75
CA LYS A 429 -3.56 4.98 -61.85
C LYS A 429 -2.79 6.31 -61.68
N LEU A 430 -2.80 6.85 -60.47
CA LEU A 430 -2.07 8.07 -60.15
C LEU A 430 -0.56 7.88 -60.34
N LYS A 431 -0.02 6.74 -59.87
CA LYS A 431 1.38 6.37 -60.09
C LYS A 431 1.71 6.19 -61.59
N ALA A 432 0.78 5.61 -62.35
CA ALA A 432 0.96 5.44 -63.80
C ALA A 432 0.99 6.79 -64.52
N GLU A 433 0.11 7.73 -64.15
CA GLU A 433 0.12 9.09 -64.71
C GLU A 433 1.33 9.91 -64.24
N GLN A 434 1.72 9.77 -62.98
CA GLN A 434 2.97 10.38 -62.49
C GLN A 434 4.18 9.87 -63.25
N LYS A 435 4.25 8.57 -63.52
CA LYS A 435 5.35 7.99 -64.29
C LYS A 435 5.40 8.48 -65.73
N LYS A 436 4.24 8.70 -66.37
CA LYS A 436 4.16 9.32 -67.68
C LYS A 436 4.66 10.78 -67.64
N THR A 437 4.23 11.53 -66.65
CA THR A 437 4.63 12.93 -66.46
C THR A 437 6.12 13.04 -66.11
N GLU A 438 6.66 12.11 -65.34
CA GLU A 438 8.08 12.05 -65.00
C GLU A 438 8.96 11.75 -66.23
N ILE A 439 8.49 10.85 -67.08
CA ILE A 439 9.14 10.60 -68.37
C ILE A 439 9.13 11.87 -69.23
N PHE A 440 7.99 12.60 -69.30
CA PHE A 440 7.93 13.89 -69.99
C PHE A 440 8.85 14.99 -69.40
N ARG A 441 8.92 15.03 -68.05
CA ARG A 441 9.83 15.94 -67.33
C ARG A 441 11.31 15.61 -67.59
N LEU A 442 11.62 14.31 -67.66
CA LEU A 442 12.96 13.85 -68.05
C LEU A 442 13.37 14.24 -69.44
N PHE A 443 12.39 14.40 -70.39
CA PHE A 443 12.66 14.91 -71.76
C PHE A 443 12.75 16.41 -71.80
N LEU A 444 12.13 17.16 -70.94
CA LEU A 444 12.09 18.64 -70.99
C LEU A 444 13.22 19.31 -70.15
N ASN A 445 13.81 18.65 -69.18
CA ASN A 445 14.78 19.25 -68.27
C ASN A 445 16.16 18.55 -68.25
N LYS A 446 16.49 17.76 -69.29
CA LYS A 446 17.87 17.23 -69.41
C LYS A 446 18.65 18.11 -70.38
N GLU A 447 19.75 18.66 -69.85
CA GLU A 447 20.88 18.99 -70.78
C GLU A 447 21.17 17.74 -71.60
N SER A 448 21.25 17.89 -72.87
CA SER A 448 21.45 16.76 -73.79
C SER A 448 22.76 16.08 -73.47
N VAL A 449 22.72 14.74 -73.38
CA VAL A 449 23.95 13.94 -73.25
C VAL A 449 25.00 14.35 -74.29
N LEU A 450 24.50 14.84 -75.43
CA LEU A 450 25.30 15.41 -76.51
C LEU A 450 26.01 16.69 -76.07
N ASP A 451 25.35 17.64 -75.40
CA ASP A 451 25.97 18.89 -74.93
C ASP A 451 27.05 18.62 -73.88
N THR A 452 26.85 17.59 -73.00
CA THR A 452 27.88 17.16 -72.07
C THR A 452 29.08 16.51 -72.78
N LEU A 453 28.83 15.73 -73.82
CA LEU A 453 29.91 15.16 -74.67
C LEU A 453 30.67 16.22 -75.43
N VAL A 454 29.98 17.22 -75.98
CA VAL A 454 30.63 18.37 -76.65
C VAL A 454 31.55 19.08 -75.68
N GLU A 455 31.09 19.41 -74.50
CA GLU A 455 31.89 20.06 -73.46
C GLU A 455 33.12 19.21 -73.06
N ILE A 456 32.96 17.92 -72.89
CA ILE A 456 34.09 17.02 -72.62
C ILE A 456 35.09 17.01 -73.72
N THR A 457 34.65 17.10 -75.02
CA THR A 457 35.57 17.16 -76.19
C THR A 457 36.26 18.51 -76.32
N GLU A 458 35.62 19.60 -75.87
CA GLU A 458 36.24 20.95 -75.87
C GLU A 458 37.28 21.12 -74.77
N ILE A 459 37.09 20.48 -73.63
CA ILE A 459 38.04 20.48 -72.51
C ILE A 459 39.19 19.50 -72.75
N TYR A 460 39.05 18.62 -73.69
CA TYR A 460 40.00 17.56 -73.96
C TYR A 460 41.35 18.15 -74.42
N PRO A 461 42.46 17.79 -73.72
CA PRO A 461 43.77 18.30 -74.08
C PRO A 461 44.13 17.89 -75.48
N ASP A 462 44.83 18.81 -76.22
CA ASP A 462 45.28 18.54 -77.58
C ASP A 462 46.07 17.23 -77.68
N LYS A 463 45.67 16.36 -78.61
CA LYS A 463 46.24 15.02 -78.79
C LYS A 463 47.73 15.04 -79.12
N GLU A 464 48.28 16.12 -79.63
CA GLU A 464 49.70 16.22 -79.92
C GLU A 464 50.56 16.54 -78.71
N THR A 465 49.98 17.27 -77.77
CA THR A 465 50.66 17.68 -76.54
C THR A 465 50.36 16.80 -75.36
N PHE A 466 49.22 16.09 -75.38
CA PHE A 466 48.81 15.22 -74.22
C PHE A 466 48.03 13.96 -74.66
N PRO A 467 48.68 12.80 -74.79
CA PRO A 467 48.05 11.57 -75.24
C PRO A 467 47.15 10.96 -74.20
N PHE A 468 45.88 11.21 -74.25
CA PHE A 468 44.81 10.60 -73.42
C PHE A 468 43.86 9.83 -74.35
N ILE A 469 43.43 8.64 -73.95
CA ILE A 469 42.37 7.86 -74.61
C ILE A 469 41.18 7.75 -73.72
N LEU A 470 40.00 8.15 -74.19
CA LEU A 470 38.70 7.89 -73.58
C LEU A 470 38.23 6.49 -74.02
N ASP A 471 38.13 5.59 -73.10
CA ASP A 471 37.68 4.21 -73.37
C ASP A 471 36.17 4.05 -73.22
N GLN A 472 35.59 4.70 -72.19
CA GLN A 472 34.17 4.59 -71.89
C GLN A 472 33.66 5.86 -71.19
N PHE A 473 32.49 6.26 -71.57
CA PHE A 473 31.75 7.35 -70.99
C PHE A 473 30.40 6.83 -70.49
N THR A 474 30.05 7.10 -69.25
CA THR A 474 28.77 6.74 -68.70
C THR A 474 28.12 7.97 -68.07
N PHE A 475 26.89 8.23 -68.48
CA PHE A 475 26.09 9.34 -67.98
C PHE A 475 24.85 8.78 -67.24
N ASP A 476 24.71 9.09 -65.99
CA ASP A 476 23.58 8.66 -65.17
C ASP A 476 23.03 9.85 -64.39
N GLY A 477 21.95 10.43 -64.89
CA GLY A 477 21.35 11.63 -64.34
C GLY A 477 22.26 12.87 -64.49
N ASN A 478 22.88 13.30 -63.42
CA ASN A 478 23.83 14.38 -63.36
C ASN A 478 25.26 13.88 -63.11
N GLU A 479 25.45 12.61 -62.97
CA GLU A 479 26.78 12.02 -62.75
C GLU A 479 27.37 11.48 -64.03
N VAL A 480 28.62 11.91 -64.31
CA VAL A 480 29.41 11.42 -65.41
C VAL A 480 30.58 10.62 -64.92
N GLN A 481 30.78 9.46 -65.48
CA GLN A 481 31.96 8.63 -65.22
C GLN A 481 32.74 8.46 -66.49
N ILE A 482 33.99 8.83 -66.43
CA ILE A 482 34.94 8.72 -67.54
C ILE A 482 35.98 7.68 -67.24
N PHE A 483 36.12 6.69 -68.09
CA PHE A 483 37.18 5.71 -68.06
C PHE A 483 38.15 6.03 -69.18
N GLY A 484 39.44 6.16 -68.89
CA GLY A 484 40.46 6.45 -69.85
C GLY A 484 41.82 5.88 -69.54
N ARG A 485 42.74 6.08 -70.46
CA ARG A 485 44.11 5.60 -70.30
C ARG A 485 45.11 6.72 -70.66
N VAL A 486 46.23 6.77 -69.92
CA VAL A 486 47.37 7.68 -70.07
C VAL A 486 48.68 6.91 -69.97
N ASN A 487 49.80 7.56 -70.31
CA ASN A 487 51.13 6.93 -70.25
C ASN A 487 51.77 7.00 -68.88
N GLU A 488 51.60 8.12 -68.18
CA GLU A 488 52.20 8.35 -66.86
C GLU A 488 51.17 8.72 -65.82
N PHE A 489 51.46 8.43 -64.55
CA PHE A 489 50.55 8.78 -63.42
C PHE A 489 50.38 10.29 -63.24
N SER A 490 51.38 11.09 -63.58
CA SER A 490 51.34 12.56 -63.54
C SER A 490 50.27 13.13 -64.47
N GLU A 491 50.04 12.48 -65.58
CA GLU A 491 49.10 12.92 -66.65
C GLU A 491 47.64 12.84 -66.19
N ILE A 492 47.32 11.93 -65.18
CA ILE A 492 45.98 11.85 -64.62
C ILE A 492 45.62 13.14 -63.87
N GLY A 493 46.60 13.76 -63.18
CA GLY A 493 46.40 15.02 -62.47
C GLY A 493 46.15 16.19 -63.47
N THR A 494 46.77 16.14 -64.64
CA THR A 494 46.53 17.12 -65.67
C THR A 494 45.14 16.98 -66.32
N VAL A 495 44.64 15.72 -66.45
CA VAL A 495 43.27 15.49 -66.92
C VAL A 495 42.27 16.00 -65.87
N GLU A 496 42.50 15.75 -64.58
CA GLU A 496 41.66 16.25 -63.48
C GLU A 496 41.59 17.78 -63.49
N GLN A 497 42.73 18.47 -63.56
CA GLN A 497 42.81 19.92 -63.64
C GLN A 497 42.16 20.52 -64.90
N ALA A 498 42.16 19.77 -66.02
CA ALA A 498 41.48 20.20 -67.23
C ALA A 498 39.96 20.24 -67.02
N PHE A 499 39.39 19.22 -66.32
CA PHE A 499 37.97 19.19 -65.98
C PHE A 499 37.60 20.23 -64.93
N GLU A 500 38.50 20.51 -63.96
CA GLU A 500 38.28 21.50 -62.90
C GLU A 500 38.17 22.94 -63.44
N LYS A 501 38.71 23.22 -64.64
CA LYS A 501 38.60 24.51 -65.28
C LYS A 501 37.25 24.81 -65.93
N SER A 502 36.44 23.79 -66.15
CA SER A 502 35.09 23.96 -66.65
C SER A 502 34.11 24.36 -65.59
N SER A 503 33.26 25.32 -65.81
CA SER A 503 32.18 25.72 -64.93
C SER A 503 31.02 24.72 -64.93
N LYS A 504 30.96 23.83 -65.92
CA LYS A 504 29.88 22.82 -66.04
C LYS A 504 30.07 21.58 -65.20
N PHE A 505 31.29 21.32 -64.71
CA PHE A 505 31.58 20.15 -63.93
C PHE A 505 31.95 20.53 -62.50
N LYS A 506 31.36 19.79 -61.55
CA LYS A 506 31.61 19.89 -60.09
C LYS A 506 31.95 18.54 -59.50
N ASN A 507 32.50 18.52 -58.28
CA ASN A 507 32.79 17.30 -57.53
C ASN A 507 33.66 16.26 -58.29
N ILE A 508 34.67 16.73 -59.00
CA ILE A 508 35.56 15.88 -59.76
C ILE A 508 36.40 15.01 -58.79
N LYS A 509 36.36 13.71 -58.98
CA LYS A 509 37.10 12.77 -58.15
C LYS A 509 37.66 11.63 -58.99
N ILE A 510 38.94 11.32 -58.77
CA ILE A 510 39.55 10.12 -59.32
C ILE A 510 39.18 8.93 -58.44
N LEU A 511 38.44 7.96 -58.98
CA LEU A 511 37.95 6.79 -58.25
C LEU A 511 38.94 5.64 -58.27
N ASN A 512 39.71 5.46 -59.35
CA ASN A 512 40.64 4.33 -59.49
C ASN A 512 41.79 4.68 -60.44
N LYS A 513 42.99 4.16 -60.17
CA LYS A 513 44.20 4.21 -61.02
C LYS A 513 44.84 2.84 -61.05
N ARG A 514 45.07 2.27 -62.22
CA ARG A 514 45.64 0.93 -62.36
C ARG A 514 46.65 0.83 -63.48
N LEU A 515 47.81 0.28 -63.21
CA LEU A 515 48.79 -0.06 -64.24
C LEU A 515 48.30 -1.26 -65.05
N LEU A 516 48.35 -1.14 -66.39
CA LEU A 516 47.99 -2.24 -67.30
C LEU A 516 49.26 -2.99 -67.73
N THR A 517 49.26 -4.30 -67.53
CA THR A 517 50.34 -5.22 -67.90
C THR A 517 50.10 -5.69 -69.37
N GLY A 518 51.04 -5.54 -70.23
CA GLY A 518 51.00 -6.10 -71.62
C GLY A 518 50.58 -5.15 -72.72
N VAL A 519 50.42 -3.81 -72.50
CA VAL A 519 50.08 -2.85 -73.50
C VAL A 519 51.27 -1.95 -73.79
N ALA A 520 51.67 -1.83 -75.07
CA ALA A 520 52.88 -1.07 -75.53
C ALA A 520 52.70 0.46 -75.49
N LYS A 521 51.48 0.98 -75.49
CA LYS A 521 51.13 2.42 -75.49
C LYS A 521 49.96 2.63 -74.52
N TYR A 522 49.98 3.64 -73.62
CA TYR A 522 48.97 3.96 -72.62
C TYR A 522 48.87 2.93 -71.49
N LYS A 523 49.80 2.97 -70.58
CA LYS A 523 50.03 1.95 -69.56
C LYS A 523 49.16 2.11 -68.32
N ILE A 524 48.47 3.19 -68.11
CA ILE A 524 47.74 3.48 -66.89
C ILE A 524 46.27 3.76 -67.20
N ALA A 525 45.39 2.93 -66.70
CA ALA A 525 43.96 3.13 -66.74
C ALA A 525 43.50 3.91 -65.51
N PHE A 526 42.58 4.83 -65.70
CA PHE A 526 41.96 5.59 -64.61
C PHE A 526 40.46 5.70 -64.80
N LYS A 527 39.77 6.03 -63.71
CA LYS A 527 38.35 6.34 -63.68
C LYS A 527 38.14 7.65 -62.94
N ILE A 528 37.50 8.61 -63.57
CA ILE A 528 37.11 9.89 -62.99
C ILE A 528 35.59 9.94 -62.93
N ARG A 529 35.09 10.44 -61.81
CA ARG A 529 33.68 10.80 -61.59
C ARG A 529 33.61 12.31 -61.54
N LEU A 530 32.61 12.87 -62.22
CA LEU A 530 32.28 14.29 -62.14
C LEU A 530 30.78 14.48 -62.22
N GLU A 531 30.28 15.55 -61.65
CA GLU A 531 28.88 15.92 -61.65
C GLU A 531 28.64 17.10 -62.55
N VAL A 532 27.62 17.06 -63.41
CA VAL A 532 27.21 18.17 -64.26
C VAL A 532 26.48 19.22 -63.40
N ALA A 533 26.91 20.47 -63.44
CA ALA A 533 26.26 21.54 -62.69
C ALA A 533 24.89 21.85 -63.34
N SER A 534 23.82 21.67 -62.54
CA SER A 534 22.48 22.04 -62.98
C SER A 534 22.36 23.57 -63.15
N PRO A 535 21.60 24.04 -64.14
CA PRO A 535 21.43 25.49 -64.38
C PRO A 535 20.72 26.24 -63.24
N ASP A 536 20.13 25.55 -62.33
CA ASP A 536 19.30 26.13 -61.25
C ASP A 536 20.04 26.34 -59.90
N SER A 537 21.37 26.43 -59.92
CA SER A 537 22.14 26.61 -58.65
C SER A 537 22.88 27.99 -58.61
N GLU A 538 22.24 29.05 -59.02
CA GLU A 538 22.57 30.43 -58.63
C GLU A 538 21.50 31.01 -57.70
#